data_c3d3e073de7f11d6349d4b58266e575f
#
_entry.id   c3d3e073de7f11d6349d4b58266e575f
#
_cell.length_a   1.000
_cell.length_b   1.000
_cell.length_c   1.000
_cell.angle_alpha   90.00
_cell.angle_beta   90.00
_cell.angle_gamma   90.00
#
_symmetry.space_group_name_H-M   'P 1'
#
loop_
_entity.id
_entity.type
_entity.pdbx_description
1 polymer ?
#
loop_
_entity_poly.entity_id
_entity_poly.type
_entity_poly.pdbx_seq_one_letter_code
_entity_poly.pdbx_strand_id
1 'polypeptide(L)'
;MKKLTTILFQYKIFPVLMFLVSTGLGILVITQNILIADFLAKIIRHQFQGLWIVLFILLGVLLLRATVQFLNQWLGDTLAFKVKHLLRQRVIYKNNGHPIGEQMTILTENIDGLAPFYKSYLPQVFKSMMVPLIIIIAMFFIHFNTALIMLITAPFIPLFYIIFGLKTRDESKDQMTYLNQFSQRFLNIAKGLVTLKLFNRTEQTEKHIYDDSTQFRTLTMRILRSAFLSGLMLEFISMLGIGLVALEATLSLVVFHNIDFKTAAIAIILAPEFYNAIKDLGQAFHTGKQSEGASDVVFEFLEQPNYNNEFLLKYEENQKPFIQLTDISFRYDDSDRLVLNDLNLEIFKGDQIALVGPSGAGKSTLTHLIAGVYQPTIGTISTNQRDLNIGILSQQPYIFSASIKENITMFKDIENNTIEEVLDEVGLLDKVQSFTKGINTIIGEGGEMLSGGQMRRIELCRLLVMKPDLVIFDEPATGLDIQTEHMIQNVLFQHFKDTTMIVIAHRDNTIRHLQRRLYIENGRLIADDRNISVNITENGDDL
;
A
#
# COMPACT_ATOMS: atom_id res chain seq x y z
N MET A 1 -2.01 -12.98 -12.24
CA MET A 1 -0.82 -13.78 -12.61
C MET A 1 0.00 -13.22 -13.79
N LYS A 2 -0.57 -12.79 -14.92
CA LYS A 2 0.20 -12.22 -16.05
C LYS A 2 1.12 -11.06 -15.63
N LYS A 3 0.62 -10.11 -14.84
CA LYS A 3 1.41 -8.95 -14.37
C LYS A 3 2.61 -9.37 -13.50
N LEU A 4 2.44 -10.34 -12.61
CA LEU A 4 3.51 -10.89 -11.76
C LEU A 4 4.59 -11.61 -12.58
N THR A 5 4.18 -12.39 -13.60
CA THR A 5 5.13 -13.06 -14.50
C THR A 5 5.87 -12.07 -15.39
N THR A 6 5.26 -10.94 -15.77
CA THR A 6 5.95 -9.90 -16.56
C THR A 6 7.15 -9.31 -15.79
N ILE A 7 7.02 -9.07 -14.49
CA ILE A 7 8.15 -8.64 -13.65
C ILE A 7 9.23 -9.74 -13.60
N LEU A 8 8.83 -11.00 -13.52
CA LEU A 8 9.76 -12.11 -13.50
C LEU A 8 10.67 -12.13 -14.75
N PHE A 9 10.13 -11.78 -15.92
CA PHE A 9 10.90 -11.70 -17.16
C PHE A 9 11.97 -10.58 -17.16
N GLN A 10 11.89 -9.60 -16.27
CA GLN A 10 12.97 -8.63 -16.06
C GLN A 10 14.18 -9.26 -15.35
N TYR A 11 13.94 -10.34 -14.59
CA TYR A 11 14.97 -11.08 -13.84
C TYR A 11 15.18 -12.50 -14.39
N LYS A 12 15.41 -12.63 -15.69
CA LYS A 12 15.48 -13.92 -16.43
C LYS A 12 16.43 -14.97 -15.82
N ILE A 13 17.44 -14.56 -15.10
CA ILE A 13 18.43 -15.45 -14.46
C ILE A 13 17.76 -16.30 -13.37
N PHE A 14 16.82 -15.75 -12.58
CA PHE A 14 16.21 -16.46 -11.45
C PHE A 14 15.38 -17.68 -11.87
N PRO A 15 14.46 -17.59 -12.85
CA PRO A 15 13.74 -18.76 -13.33
C PRO A 15 14.65 -19.87 -13.86
N VAL A 16 15.72 -19.51 -14.57
CA VAL A 16 16.69 -20.48 -15.09
C VAL A 16 17.43 -21.17 -13.95
N LEU A 17 17.89 -20.41 -12.94
CA LEU A 17 18.54 -20.98 -11.76
C LEU A 17 17.59 -21.88 -10.97
N MET A 18 16.33 -21.46 -10.76
CA MET A 18 15.31 -22.26 -10.07
C MET A 18 15.03 -23.57 -10.82
N PHE A 19 14.98 -23.52 -12.16
CA PHE A 19 14.84 -24.71 -12.98
C PHE A 19 16.02 -25.68 -12.78
N LEU A 20 17.27 -25.18 -12.85
CA LEU A 20 18.48 -26.00 -12.67
C LEU A 20 18.56 -26.59 -11.26
N VAL A 21 18.28 -25.78 -10.24
CA VAL A 21 18.27 -26.22 -8.83
C VAL A 21 17.19 -27.28 -8.60
N SER A 22 15.99 -27.08 -9.15
CA SER A 22 14.90 -28.04 -9.03
C SER A 22 15.18 -29.36 -9.77
N THR A 23 15.85 -29.29 -10.91
CA THR A 23 16.33 -30.47 -11.63
C THR A 23 17.39 -31.22 -10.80
N GLY A 24 18.36 -30.50 -10.23
CA GLY A 24 19.34 -31.06 -9.31
C GLY A 24 18.69 -31.74 -8.09
N LEU A 25 17.66 -31.12 -7.51
CA LEU A 25 16.88 -31.72 -6.42
C LEU A 25 16.23 -33.04 -6.83
N GLY A 26 15.63 -33.11 -8.01
CA GLY A 26 15.01 -34.35 -8.52
C GLY A 26 16.03 -35.50 -8.65
N ILE A 27 17.21 -35.21 -9.20
CA ILE A 27 18.31 -36.20 -9.31
C ILE A 27 18.78 -36.65 -7.93
N LEU A 28 18.97 -35.72 -6.99
CA LEU A 28 19.40 -36.04 -5.63
C LEU A 28 18.36 -36.88 -4.86
N VAL A 29 17.06 -36.60 -5.05
CA VAL A 29 15.97 -37.42 -4.48
C VAL A 29 16.06 -38.86 -4.98
N ILE A 30 16.24 -39.08 -6.28
CA ILE A 30 16.36 -40.42 -6.83
C ILE A 30 17.63 -41.09 -6.32
N THR A 31 18.77 -40.44 -6.36
CA THR A 31 20.06 -40.96 -5.89
C THR A 31 19.98 -41.36 -4.43
N GLN A 32 19.40 -40.51 -3.59
CA GLN A 32 19.19 -40.79 -2.16
C GLN A 32 18.36 -42.08 -1.96
N ASN A 33 17.22 -42.21 -2.68
CA ASN A 33 16.32 -43.32 -2.50
C ASN A 33 16.88 -44.66 -3.06
N ILE A 34 17.67 -44.60 -4.14
CA ILE A 34 18.41 -45.75 -4.65
C ILE A 34 19.46 -46.21 -3.63
N LEU A 35 20.18 -45.29 -2.98
CA LEU A 35 21.17 -45.63 -1.94
C LEU A 35 20.49 -46.21 -0.71
N ILE A 36 19.34 -45.70 -0.29
CA ILE A 36 18.56 -46.27 0.81
C ILE A 36 18.11 -47.71 0.49
N ALA A 37 17.58 -47.92 -0.71
CA ALA A 37 17.15 -49.25 -1.17
C ALA A 37 18.32 -50.23 -1.28
N ASP A 38 19.50 -49.77 -1.76
CA ASP A 38 20.72 -50.58 -1.81
C ASP A 38 21.22 -50.96 -0.41
N PHE A 39 21.20 -50.01 0.51
CA PHE A 39 21.54 -50.22 1.92
C PHE A 39 20.63 -51.27 2.57
N LEU A 40 19.30 -51.14 2.38
CA LEU A 40 18.33 -52.11 2.89
C LEU A 40 18.52 -53.51 2.25
N ALA A 41 18.75 -53.55 0.93
CA ALA A 41 18.96 -54.82 0.21
C ALA A 41 20.22 -55.53 0.70
N LYS A 42 21.31 -54.83 0.99
CA LYS A 42 22.54 -55.40 1.54
C LYS A 42 22.36 -55.97 2.95
N ILE A 43 21.59 -55.28 3.79
CA ILE A 43 21.27 -55.77 5.15
C ILE A 43 20.48 -57.08 5.08
N ILE A 44 19.43 -57.14 4.26
CA ILE A 44 18.59 -58.31 4.11
C ILE A 44 19.38 -59.52 3.57
N ARG A 45 20.33 -59.26 2.66
CA ARG A 45 21.22 -60.28 2.11
C ARG A 45 22.40 -60.63 3.01
N HIS A 46 22.47 -60.10 4.25
CA HIS A 46 23.59 -60.26 5.20
C HIS A 46 24.97 -59.86 4.61
N GLN A 47 25.01 -58.93 3.65
CA GLN A 47 26.23 -58.45 3.02
C GLN A 47 26.73 -57.17 3.72
N PHE A 48 27.50 -57.34 4.79
CA PHE A 48 27.95 -56.21 5.61
C PHE A 48 29.21 -55.52 5.08
N GLN A 49 29.90 -56.11 4.10
CA GLN A 49 31.09 -55.48 3.48
C GLN A 49 30.67 -54.26 2.69
N GLY A 50 31.32 -53.10 2.98
CA GLY A 50 31.08 -51.84 2.29
C GLY A 50 29.84 -51.07 2.71
N LEU A 51 29.06 -51.49 3.74
CA LEU A 51 27.91 -50.75 4.28
C LEU A 51 28.28 -49.37 4.77
N TRP A 52 29.44 -49.21 5.40
CA TRP A 52 29.91 -47.89 5.84
C TRP A 52 30.14 -46.93 4.69
N ILE A 53 30.61 -47.42 3.54
CA ILE A 53 30.81 -46.59 2.34
C ILE A 53 29.46 -46.07 1.83
N VAL A 54 28.45 -46.95 1.74
CA VAL A 54 27.11 -46.54 1.33
C VAL A 54 26.51 -45.51 2.28
N LEU A 55 26.73 -45.68 3.60
CA LEU A 55 26.26 -44.75 4.62
C LEU A 55 26.93 -43.39 4.49
N PHE A 56 28.26 -43.31 4.27
CA PHE A 56 28.97 -42.06 4.08
C PHE A 56 28.52 -41.36 2.80
N ILE A 57 28.32 -42.10 1.70
CA ILE A 57 27.79 -41.53 0.43
C ILE A 57 26.37 -41.00 0.64
N LEU A 58 25.50 -41.76 1.34
CA LEU A 58 24.15 -41.34 1.66
C LEU A 58 24.15 -40.06 2.50
N LEU A 59 25.01 -39.96 3.51
CA LEU A 59 25.17 -38.75 4.31
C LEU A 59 25.58 -37.55 3.44
N GLY A 60 26.52 -37.75 2.53
CA GLY A 60 26.95 -36.72 1.56
C GLY A 60 25.82 -36.26 0.64
N VAL A 61 25.01 -37.18 0.13
CA VAL A 61 23.83 -36.87 -0.70
C VAL A 61 22.75 -36.14 0.10
N LEU A 62 22.50 -36.51 1.36
CA LEU A 62 21.57 -35.81 2.24
C LEU A 62 22.01 -34.36 2.51
N LEU A 63 23.29 -34.15 2.81
CA LEU A 63 23.83 -32.81 3.01
C LEU A 63 23.74 -31.97 1.71
N LEU A 64 24.05 -32.58 0.57
CA LEU A 64 23.94 -31.90 -0.73
C LEU A 64 22.46 -31.57 -1.04
N ARG A 65 21.52 -32.49 -0.77
CA ARG A 65 20.07 -32.22 -0.90
C ARG A 65 19.64 -31.05 -0.03
N ALA A 66 20.06 -31.00 1.22
CA ALA A 66 19.74 -29.91 2.13
C ALA A 66 20.29 -28.57 1.64
N THR A 67 21.54 -28.52 1.16
CA THR A 67 22.12 -27.30 0.59
C THR A 67 21.41 -26.83 -0.68
N VAL A 68 21.04 -27.73 -1.57
CA VAL A 68 20.30 -27.41 -2.79
C VAL A 68 18.87 -26.94 -2.47
N GLN A 69 18.21 -27.53 -1.46
CA GLN A 69 16.91 -27.03 -0.96
C GLN A 69 17.04 -25.61 -0.40
N PHE A 70 18.07 -25.36 0.40
CA PHE A 70 18.35 -24.02 0.93
C PHE A 70 18.60 -23.03 -0.20
N LEU A 71 19.37 -23.39 -1.22
CA LEU A 71 19.60 -22.54 -2.40
C LEU A 71 18.30 -22.21 -3.15
N ASN A 72 17.40 -23.17 -3.30
CA ASN A 72 16.11 -22.93 -3.95
C ASN A 72 15.28 -21.89 -3.18
N GLN A 73 15.25 -21.99 -1.86
CA GLN A 73 14.55 -21.05 -1.00
C GLN A 73 15.23 -19.67 -1.01
N TRP A 74 16.54 -19.64 -0.92
CA TRP A 74 17.32 -18.40 -0.96
C TRP A 74 17.15 -17.63 -2.29
N LEU A 75 17.03 -18.35 -3.43
CA LEU A 75 16.71 -17.73 -4.73
C LEU A 75 15.32 -17.08 -4.69
N GLY A 76 14.33 -17.73 -4.10
CA GLY A 76 13.00 -17.18 -3.93
C GLY A 76 12.99 -15.92 -3.05
N ASP A 77 13.67 -15.97 -1.90
CA ASP A 77 13.77 -14.85 -0.97
C ASP A 77 14.48 -13.64 -1.60
N THR A 78 15.58 -13.90 -2.31
CA THR A 78 16.35 -12.84 -3.00
C THR A 78 15.52 -12.19 -4.12
N LEU A 79 14.79 -12.97 -4.90
CA LEU A 79 13.90 -12.46 -5.94
C LEU A 79 12.76 -11.63 -5.34
N ALA A 80 12.11 -12.13 -4.28
CA ALA A 80 11.06 -11.41 -3.58
C ALA A 80 11.56 -10.06 -3.05
N PHE A 81 12.75 -10.03 -2.44
CA PHE A 81 13.37 -8.79 -1.96
C PHE A 81 13.60 -7.77 -3.09
N LYS A 82 14.17 -8.20 -4.23
CA LYS A 82 14.41 -7.33 -5.38
C LYS A 82 13.11 -6.77 -5.97
N VAL A 83 12.09 -7.61 -6.10
CA VAL A 83 10.78 -7.17 -6.63
C VAL A 83 10.09 -6.21 -5.68
N LYS A 84 10.09 -6.47 -4.36
CA LYS A 84 9.56 -5.55 -3.36
C LYS A 84 10.24 -4.19 -3.42
N HIS A 85 11.57 -4.18 -3.48
CA HIS A 85 12.33 -2.94 -3.56
C HIS A 85 11.98 -2.13 -4.83
N LEU A 86 11.92 -2.80 -5.98
CA LEU A 86 11.52 -2.18 -7.25
C LEU A 86 10.10 -1.57 -7.18
N LEU A 87 9.14 -2.32 -6.64
CA LEU A 87 7.75 -1.86 -6.56
C LEU A 87 7.60 -0.71 -5.55
N ARG A 88 8.27 -0.78 -4.39
CA ARG A 88 8.27 0.32 -3.42
C ARG A 88 8.84 1.59 -4.02
N GLN A 89 9.95 1.52 -4.74
CA GLN A 89 10.48 2.68 -5.45
C GLN A 89 9.46 3.25 -6.43
N ARG A 90 8.84 2.41 -7.27
CA ARG A 90 7.85 2.86 -8.25
C ARG A 90 6.64 3.53 -7.59
N VAL A 91 6.16 2.99 -6.46
CA VAL A 91 5.01 3.58 -5.74
C VAL A 91 5.39 4.90 -5.07
N ILE A 92 6.58 5.00 -4.46
CA ILE A 92 7.06 6.25 -3.82
C ILE A 92 7.20 7.38 -4.85
N TYR A 93 7.76 7.09 -6.03
CA TYR A 93 7.92 8.09 -7.10
C TYR A 93 6.64 8.34 -7.90
N LYS A 94 5.57 7.60 -7.63
CA LYS A 94 4.29 7.75 -8.30
C LYS A 94 3.47 8.82 -7.58
N ASN A 95 3.18 9.92 -8.25
CA ASN A 95 2.31 10.95 -7.74
C ASN A 95 0.93 10.86 -8.42
N ASN A 96 -0.04 10.27 -7.73
CA ASN A 96 -1.38 10.01 -8.27
C ASN A 96 -2.46 10.86 -7.60
N GLY A 97 -2.10 11.78 -6.68
CA GLY A 97 -3.10 12.53 -5.90
C GLY A 97 -3.92 11.69 -4.89
N HIS A 98 -3.60 10.40 -4.73
CA HIS A 98 -4.28 9.55 -3.76
C HIS A 98 -3.98 9.93 -2.31
N PRO A 99 -4.92 9.68 -1.38
CA PRO A 99 -4.70 9.88 0.04
C PRO A 99 -3.46 9.14 0.52
N ILE A 100 -2.63 9.79 1.35
CA ILE A 100 -1.39 9.22 1.90
C ILE A 100 -1.63 7.88 2.59
N GLY A 101 -2.78 7.72 3.26
CA GLY A 101 -3.15 6.47 3.93
C GLY A 101 -3.28 5.29 2.96
N GLU A 102 -3.83 5.50 1.78
CA GLU A 102 -3.94 4.47 0.73
C GLU A 102 -2.56 4.11 0.18
N GLN A 103 -1.71 5.10 -0.11
CA GLN A 103 -0.34 4.86 -0.55
C GLN A 103 0.47 4.08 0.50
N MET A 104 0.29 4.40 1.78
CA MET A 104 0.94 3.67 2.88
C MET A 104 0.48 2.21 2.94
N THR A 105 -0.81 1.93 2.79
CA THR A 105 -1.34 0.56 2.73
C THR A 105 -0.77 -0.22 1.55
N ILE A 106 -0.64 0.43 0.38
CA ILE A 106 -0.01 -0.18 -0.79
C ILE A 106 1.47 -0.49 -0.53
N LEU A 107 2.22 0.45 0.06
CA LEU A 107 3.65 0.31 0.34
C LEU A 107 3.96 -0.78 1.39
N THR A 108 3.09 -0.95 2.38
CA THR A 108 3.29 -1.89 3.50
C THR A 108 2.60 -3.22 3.25
N GLU A 109 1.27 -3.23 3.16
CA GLU A 109 0.48 -4.45 3.15
C GLU A 109 0.41 -5.12 1.76
N ASN A 110 0.07 -4.34 0.72
CA ASN A 110 -0.15 -4.93 -0.60
C ASN A 110 1.15 -5.39 -1.26
N ILE A 111 2.24 -4.62 -1.16
CA ILE A 111 3.55 -5.05 -1.69
C ILE A 111 4.10 -6.24 -0.91
N ASP A 112 3.89 -6.30 0.41
CA ASP A 112 4.28 -7.47 1.21
C ASP A 112 3.41 -8.69 0.90
N GLY A 113 2.14 -8.50 0.55
CA GLY A 113 1.25 -9.53 0.05
C GLY A 113 1.67 -10.15 -1.29
N LEU A 114 2.50 -9.46 -2.08
CA LEU A 114 3.09 -10.00 -3.31
C LEU A 114 4.29 -10.92 -3.07
N ALA A 115 5.01 -10.73 -1.97
CA ALA A 115 6.26 -11.45 -1.69
C ALA A 115 6.11 -12.98 -1.72
N PRO A 116 5.04 -13.59 -1.18
CA PRO A 116 4.85 -15.04 -1.19
C PRO A 116 4.81 -15.65 -2.59
N PHE A 117 4.41 -14.89 -3.62
CA PHE A 117 4.46 -15.37 -5.01
C PHE A 117 5.90 -15.71 -5.45
N TYR A 118 6.84 -14.83 -5.17
CA TYR A 118 8.24 -15.01 -5.58
C TYR A 118 9.02 -15.88 -4.60
N LYS A 119 8.72 -15.75 -3.29
CA LYS A 119 9.41 -16.45 -2.20
C LYS A 119 9.04 -17.93 -2.14
N SER A 120 7.72 -18.27 -2.20
CA SER A 120 7.22 -19.60 -1.91
C SER A 120 6.60 -20.28 -3.13
N TYR A 121 5.71 -19.58 -3.85
CA TYR A 121 4.97 -20.19 -4.96
C TYR A 121 5.89 -20.53 -6.13
N LEU A 122 6.70 -19.61 -6.60
CA LEU A 122 7.52 -19.79 -7.79
C LEU A 122 8.57 -20.92 -7.63
N PRO A 123 9.39 -20.96 -6.56
CA PRO A 123 10.32 -22.07 -6.34
C PRO A 123 9.61 -23.42 -6.22
N GLN A 124 8.41 -23.44 -5.60
CA GLN A 124 7.63 -24.66 -5.45
C GLN A 124 7.06 -25.14 -6.79
N VAL A 125 6.64 -24.23 -7.69
CA VAL A 125 6.20 -24.60 -9.05
C VAL A 125 7.31 -25.34 -9.80
N PHE A 126 8.53 -24.79 -9.82
CA PHE A 126 9.66 -25.45 -10.48
C PHE A 126 9.99 -26.81 -9.84
N LYS A 127 10.00 -26.89 -8.52
CA LYS A 127 10.24 -28.14 -7.79
C LYS A 127 9.16 -29.18 -8.12
N SER A 128 7.88 -28.79 -8.05
CA SER A 128 6.74 -29.71 -8.29
C SER A 128 6.55 -30.12 -9.75
N MET A 129 7.17 -29.41 -10.70
CA MET A 129 7.24 -29.87 -12.08
C MET A 129 8.42 -30.80 -12.31
N MET A 130 9.61 -30.41 -11.84
CA MET A 130 10.86 -31.14 -12.16
C MET A 130 11.02 -32.45 -11.37
N VAL A 131 10.72 -32.43 -10.07
CA VAL A 131 10.93 -33.62 -9.22
C VAL A 131 10.04 -34.79 -9.68
N PRO A 132 8.71 -34.66 -9.84
CA PRO A 132 7.87 -35.76 -10.33
C PRO A 132 8.24 -36.19 -11.75
N LEU A 133 8.57 -35.26 -12.63
CA LEU A 133 8.96 -35.58 -14.01
C LEU A 133 10.21 -36.48 -14.03
N ILE A 134 11.24 -36.12 -13.27
CA ILE A 134 12.48 -36.89 -13.20
C ILE A 134 12.24 -38.26 -12.53
N ILE A 135 11.38 -38.33 -11.50
CA ILE A 135 10.98 -39.59 -10.86
C ILE A 135 10.26 -40.50 -11.86
N ILE A 136 9.29 -40.02 -12.64
CA ILE A 136 8.61 -40.80 -13.66
C ILE A 136 9.61 -41.32 -14.69
N ILE A 137 10.49 -40.47 -15.22
CA ILE A 137 11.52 -40.86 -16.18
C ILE A 137 12.41 -41.97 -15.59
N ALA A 138 12.90 -41.82 -14.38
CA ALA A 138 13.72 -42.83 -13.73
C ALA A 138 12.96 -44.15 -13.53
N MET A 139 11.71 -44.08 -13.10
CA MET A 139 10.86 -45.28 -12.88
C MET A 139 10.52 -46.01 -14.19
N PHE A 140 10.42 -45.30 -15.33
CA PHE A 140 10.27 -45.94 -16.64
C PHE A 140 11.41 -46.92 -16.96
N PHE A 141 12.64 -46.60 -16.53
CA PHE A 141 13.82 -47.46 -16.71
C PHE A 141 13.97 -48.52 -15.61
N ILE A 142 13.50 -48.24 -14.37
CA ILE A 142 13.63 -49.13 -13.23
C ILE A 142 12.49 -50.13 -13.15
N HIS A 143 11.23 -49.67 -13.21
CA HIS A 143 10.03 -50.52 -13.18
C HIS A 143 8.84 -49.82 -13.89
N PHE A 144 8.57 -50.26 -15.10
CA PHE A 144 7.60 -49.66 -16.02
C PHE A 144 6.16 -49.63 -15.45
N ASN A 145 5.70 -50.68 -14.77
CA ASN A 145 4.33 -50.74 -14.23
C ASN A 145 4.10 -49.66 -13.17
N THR A 146 5.06 -49.48 -12.26
CA THR A 146 5.01 -48.39 -11.25
C THR A 146 5.00 -47.02 -11.90
N ALA A 147 5.81 -46.81 -12.95
CA ALA A 147 5.82 -45.53 -13.69
C ALA A 147 4.45 -45.25 -14.35
N LEU A 148 3.80 -46.29 -14.89
CA LEU A 148 2.48 -46.17 -15.49
C LEU A 148 1.40 -45.81 -14.46
N ILE A 149 1.41 -46.46 -13.29
CA ILE A 149 0.50 -46.15 -12.19
C ILE A 149 0.68 -44.67 -11.76
N MET A 150 1.93 -44.23 -11.53
CA MET A 150 2.23 -42.84 -11.16
C MET A 150 1.75 -41.86 -12.24
N LEU A 151 1.96 -42.14 -13.53
CA LEU A 151 1.54 -41.30 -14.64
C LEU A 151 0.02 -41.16 -14.74
N ILE A 152 -0.73 -42.27 -14.56
CA ILE A 152 -2.20 -42.28 -14.65
C ILE A 152 -2.82 -41.57 -13.43
N THR A 153 -2.25 -41.75 -12.22
CA THR A 153 -2.81 -41.20 -10.98
C THR A 153 -2.41 -39.76 -10.72
N ALA A 154 -1.27 -39.29 -11.25
CA ALA A 154 -0.79 -37.92 -11.05
C ALA A 154 -1.80 -36.82 -11.42
N PRO A 155 -2.53 -36.87 -12.56
CA PRO A 155 -3.46 -35.83 -12.96
C PRO A 155 -4.67 -35.67 -12.01
N PHE A 156 -5.02 -36.69 -11.23
CA PHE A 156 -6.16 -36.62 -10.33
C PHE A 156 -5.92 -35.61 -9.19
N ILE A 157 -4.68 -35.45 -8.69
CA ILE A 157 -4.37 -34.50 -7.63
C ILE A 157 -4.66 -33.05 -8.06
N PRO A 158 -4.09 -32.50 -9.15
CA PRO A 158 -4.41 -31.16 -9.60
C PRO A 158 -5.88 -31.00 -10.02
N LEU A 159 -6.52 -32.04 -10.60
CA LEU A 159 -7.93 -31.99 -10.97
C LEU A 159 -8.83 -31.76 -9.74
N PHE A 160 -8.69 -32.57 -8.71
CA PHE A 160 -9.45 -32.40 -7.47
C PHE A 160 -9.13 -31.10 -6.78
N TYR A 161 -7.86 -30.66 -6.84
CA TYR A 161 -7.46 -29.38 -6.29
C TYR A 161 -8.16 -28.20 -6.97
N ILE A 162 -8.29 -28.22 -8.30
CA ILE A 162 -9.02 -27.17 -9.03
C ILE A 162 -10.49 -27.14 -8.61
N ILE A 163 -11.14 -28.31 -8.54
CA ILE A 163 -12.57 -28.43 -8.19
C ILE A 163 -12.85 -27.84 -6.80
N PHE A 164 -12.07 -28.24 -5.78
CA PHE A 164 -12.28 -27.80 -4.41
C PHE A 164 -11.69 -26.39 -4.14
N GLY A 165 -10.59 -26.05 -4.81
CA GLY A 165 -9.91 -24.77 -4.63
C GLY A 165 -10.71 -23.57 -5.16
N LEU A 166 -11.46 -23.73 -6.26
CA LEU A 166 -12.32 -22.68 -6.80
C LEU A 166 -13.43 -22.31 -5.80
N LYS A 167 -14.05 -23.29 -5.15
CA LYS A 167 -15.09 -23.06 -4.15
C LYS A 167 -14.55 -22.31 -2.94
N THR A 168 -13.39 -22.70 -2.43
CA THR A 168 -12.75 -22.02 -1.27
C THR A 168 -12.38 -20.58 -1.59
N ARG A 169 -12.00 -20.29 -2.83
CA ARG A 169 -11.68 -18.94 -3.30
C ARG A 169 -12.88 -17.99 -3.19
N ASP A 170 -14.04 -18.41 -3.67
CA ASP A 170 -15.24 -17.57 -3.67
C ASP A 170 -15.71 -17.30 -2.23
N GLU A 171 -15.70 -18.32 -1.39
CA GLU A 171 -15.98 -18.19 0.05
C GLU A 171 -15.00 -17.25 0.77
N SER A 172 -13.71 -17.28 0.40
CA SER A 172 -12.68 -16.39 0.95
C SER A 172 -12.88 -14.93 0.54
N LYS A 173 -13.30 -14.69 -0.70
CA LYS A 173 -13.62 -13.35 -1.19
C LYS A 173 -14.79 -12.74 -0.44
N ASP A 174 -15.85 -13.52 -0.22
CA ASP A 174 -17.03 -13.07 0.53
C ASP A 174 -16.66 -12.72 1.98
N GLN A 175 -15.84 -13.55 2.63
CA GLN A 175 -15.35 -13.29 3.99
C GLN A 175 -14.51 -12.00 4.06
N MET A 176 -13.60 -11.79 3.13
CA MET A 176 -12.72 -10.61 3.12
C MET A 176 -13.53 -9.33 2.89
N THR A 177 -14.50 -9.37 1.99
CA THR A 177 -15.43 -8.25 1.76
C THR A 177 -16.20 -7.93 3.04
N TYR A 178 -16.70 -8.97 3.72
CA TYR A 178 -17.44 -8.78 4.98
C TYR A 178 -16.53 -8.25 6.10
N LEU A 179 -15.30 -8.74 6.21
CA LEU A 179 -14.31 -8.26 7.18
C LEU A 179 -14.03 -6.76 7.01
N ASN A 180 -13.86 -6.31 5.78
CA ASN A 180 -13.63 -4.89 5.48
C ASN A 180 -14.83 -4.03 5.89
N GLN A 181 -16.05 -4.47 5.59
CA GLN A 181 -17.28 -3.77 6.00
C GLN A 181 -17.45 -3.75 7.52
N PHE A 182 -17.18 -4.87 8.18
CA PHE A 182 -17.21 -4.98 9.64
C PHE A 182 -16.19 -4.06 10.31
N SER A 183 -14.96 -4.05 9.80
CA SER A 183 -13.87 -3.20 10.31
C SER A 183 -14.22 -1.71 10.18
N GLN A 184 -14.79 -1.28 9.04
CA GLN A 184 -15.24 0.11 8.85
C GLN A 184 -16.36 0.48 9.82
N ARG A 185 -17.37 -0.39 10.00
CA ARG A 185 -18.45 -0.17 10.96
C ARG A 185 -17.92 -0.08 12.38
N PHE A 186 -17.05 -1.02 12.76
CA PHE A 186 -16.43 -1.03 14.09
C PHE A 186 -15.65 0.26 14.37
N LEU A 187 -14.86 0.73 13.40
CA LEU A 187 -14.11 1.97 13.53
C LEU A 187 -15.04 3.19 13.69
N ASN A 188 -16.14 3.25 12.93
CA ASN A 188 -17.13 4.31 13.05
C ASN A 188 -17.81 4.30 14.42
N ILE A 189 -18.16 3.12 14.94
CA ILE A 189 -18.72 2.95 16.27
C ILE A 189 -17.71 3.40 17.34
N ALA A 190 -16.45 3.01 17.20
CA ALA A 190 -15.39 3.40 18.14
C ALA A 190 -15.17 4.93 18.16
N LYS A 191 -15.17 5.59 16.99
CA LYS A 191 -15.09 7.05 16.89
C LYS A 191 -16.34 7.74 17.50
N GLY A 192 -17.50 7.13 17.37
CA GLY A 192 -18.77 7.65 17.91
C GLY A 192 -19.09 7.20 19.34
N LEU A 193 -18.19 6.51 20.05
CA LEU A 193 -18.49 5.88 21.33
C LEU A 193 -19.00 6.85 22.40
N VAL A 194 -18.43 8.05 22.48
CA VAL A 194 -18.87 9.10 23.39
C VAL A 194 -20.30 9.50 23.11
N THR A 195 -20.64 9.71 21.85
CA THR A 195 -22.01 10.06 21.42
C THR A 195 -23.00 8.95 21.75
N LEU A 196 -22.64 7.68 21.45
CA LEU A 196 -23.49 6.53 21.77
C LEU A 196 -23.75 6.42 23.27
N LYS A 197 -22.75 6.72 24.11
CA LYS A 197 -22.87 6.70 25.56
C LYS A 197 -23.77 7.83 26.05
N LEU A 198 -23.62 9.04 25.52
CA LEU A 198 -24.46 10.20 25.86
C LEU A 198 -25.94 9.98 25.50
N PHE A 199 -26.20 9.32 24.36
CA PHE A 199 -27.58 9.03 23.90
C PHE A 199 -28.13 7.67 24.40
N ASN A 200 -27.41 6.99 25.31
CA ASN A 200 -27.78 5.70 25.91
C ASN A 200 -28.09 4.60 24.87
N ARG A 201 -27.25 4.52 23.81
CA ARG A 201 -27.40 3.57 22.70
C ARG A 201 -26.36 2.45 22.70
N THR A 202 -25.58 2.32 23.77
CA THR A 202 -24.48 1.34 23.87
C THR A 202 -24.96 -0.10 23.79
N GLU A 203 -26.05 -0.47 24.50
CA GLU A 203 -26.58 -1.83 24.51
C GLU A 203 -27.09 -2.28 23.12
N GLN A 204 -27.78 -1.40 22.41
CA GLN A 204 -28.23 -1.68 21.06
C GLN A 204 -27.05 -1.86 20.09
N THR A 205 -26.00 -1.04 20.25
CA THR A 205 -24.79 -1.11 19.43
C THR A 205 -23.99 -2.37 19.72
N GLU A 206 -23.89 -2.79 20.99
CA GLU A 206 -23.27 -4.05 21.40
C GLU A 206 -23.93 -5.24 20.71
N LYS A 207 -25.26 -5.28 20.67
CA LYS A 207 -26.01 -6.33 19.97
C LYS A 207 -25.67 -6.37 18.48
N HIS A 208 -25.59 -5.22 17.81
CA HIS A 208 -25.18 -5.16 16.40
C HIS A 208 -23.76 -5.67 16.17
N ILE A 209 -22.82 -5.31 17.03
CA ILE A 209 -21.42 -5.82 16.95
C ILE A 209 -21.40 -7.33 17.16
N TYR A 210 -22.19 -7.84 18.10
CA TYR A 210 -22.29 -9.28 18.36
C TYR A 210 -22.85 -10.04 17.15
N ASP A 211 -23.90 -9.50 16.50
CA ASP A 211 -24.50 -10.09 15.30
C ASP A 211 -23.51 -10.11 14.14
N ASP A 212 -22.82 -8.98 13.89
CA ASP A 212 -21.78 -8.86 12.87
C ASP A 212 -20.61 -9.85 13.12
N SER A 213 -20.16 -9.95 14.38
CA SER A 213 -19.11 -10.91 14.78
C SER A 213 -19.55 -12.36 14.58
N THR A 214 -20.81 -12.67 14.87
CA THR A 214 -21.38 -14.01 14.68
C THR A 214 -21.48 -14.36 13.21
N GLN A 215 -21.84 -13.41 12.36
CA GLN A 215 -21.87 -13.60 10.91
C GLN A 215 -20.46 -13.81 10.35
N PHE A 216 -19.48 -13.01 10.79
CA PHE A 216 -18.07 -13.20 10.42
C PHE A 216 -17.55 -14.59 10.84
N ARG A 217 -17.87 -15.02 12.06
CA ARG A 217 -17.56 -16.38 12.53
C ARG A 217 -18.13 -17.45 11.59
N THR A 218 -19.40 -17.29 11.18
CA THR A 218 -20.07 -18.27 10.30
C THR A 218 -19.40 -18.36 8.93
N LEU A 219 -19.00 -17.22 8.33
CA LEU A 219 -18.24 -17.18 7.09
C LEU A 219 -16.87 -17.83 7.24
N THR A 220 -16.17 -17.52 8.33
CA THR A 220 -14.85 -18.12 8.64
C THR A 220 -14.95 -19.64 8.79
N MET A 221 -15.95 -20.14 9.52
CA MET A 221 -16.16 -21.58 9.68
C MET A 221 -16.50 -22.27 8.37
N ARG A 222 -17.20 -21.60 7.45
CA ARG A 222 -17.46 -22.13 6.10
C ARG A 222 -16.18 -22.32 5.32
N ILE A 223 -15.29 -21.34 5.30
CA ILE A 223 -13.98 -21.42 4.63
C ILE A 223 -13.13 -22.54 5.25
N LEU A 224 -13.04 -22.57 6.61
CA LEU A 224 -12.27 -23.59 7.30
C LEU A 224 -12.77 -25.00 6.96
N ARG A 225 -14.08 -25.19 6.88
CA ARG A 225 -14.69 -26.46 6.46
C ARG A 225 -14.30 -26.83 5.02
N SER A 226 -14.39 -25.90 4.09
CA SER A 226 -14.02 -26.13 2.69
C SER A 226 -12.51 -26.39 2.54
N ALA A 227 -11.67 -25.63 3.23
CA ALA A 227 -10.22 -25.81 3.23
C ALA A 227 -9.80 -27.16 3.83
N PHE A 228 -10.42 -27.54 4.97
CA PHE A 228 -10.19 -28.83 5.62
C PHE A 228 -10.59 -30.00 4.70
N LEU A 229 -11.78 -29.91 4.07
CA LEU A 229 -12.26 -30.94 3.15
C LEU A 229 -11.34 -31.07 1.92
N SER A 230 -10.87 -29.94 1.39
CA SER A 230 -9.89 -29.93 0.30
C SER A 230 -8.58 -30.62 0.70
N GLY A 231 -8.03 -30.28 1.86
CA GLY A 231 -6.82 -30.91 2.39
C GLY A 231 -6.97 -32.41 2.62
N LEU A 232 -8.10 -32.83 3.20
CA LEU A 232 -8.41 -34.24 3.44
C LEU A 232 -8.52 -35.02 2.14
N MET A 233 -9.18 -34.48 1.11
CA MET A 233 -9.29 -35.16 -0.20
C MET A 233 -7.93 -35.29 -0.90
N LEU A 234 -7.09 -34.27 -0.82
CA LEU A 234 -5.73 -34.33 -1.37
C LEU A 234 -4.87 -35.38 -0.67
N GLU A 235 -4.96 -35.45 0.67
CA GLU A 235 -4.25 -36.45 1.46
C GLU A 235 -4.74 -37.87 1.10
N PHE A 236 -6.06 -38.06 1.02
CA PHE A 236 -6.66 -39.35 0.67
C PHE A 236 -6.22 -39.81 -0.73
N ILE A 237 -6.23 -38.93 -1.74
CA ILE A 237 -5.81 -39.29 -3.12
C ILE A 237 -4.32 -39.61 -3.17
N SER A 238 -3.49 -38.84 -2.46
CA SER A 238 -2.05 -39.11 -2.37
C SER A 238 -1.77 -40.44 -1.69
N MET A 239 -2.43 -40.72 -0.57
CA MET A 239 -2.31 -42.02 0.14
C MET A 239 -2.79 -43.20 -0.72
N LEU A 240 -3.89 -43.02 -1.46
CA LEU A 240 -4.38 -44.03 -2.40
C LEU A 240 -3.34 -44.35 -3.48
N GLY A 241 -2.73 -43.29 -4.06
CA GLY A 241 -1.68 -43.44 -5.07
C GLY A 241 -0.44 -44.18 -4.53
N ILE A 242 0.03 -43.77 -3.33
CA ILE A 242 1.14 -44.45 -2.64
C ILE A 242 0.79 -45.93 -2.37
N GLY A 243 -0.44 -46.18 -1.89
CA GLY A 243 -0.92 -47.51 -1.63
C GLY A 243 -0.99 -48.41 -2.85
N LEU A 244 -1.45 -47.84 -4.01
CA LEU A 244 -1.47 -48.59 -5.30
C LEU A 244 -0.06 -48.97 -5.76
N VAL A 245 0.90 -48.05 -5.65
CA VAL A 245 2.31 -48.31 -5.99
C VAL A 245 2.89 -49.39 -5.04
N ALA A 246 2.63 -49.29 -3.76
CA ALA A 246 3.10 -50.27 -2.77
C ALA A 246 2.49 -51.65 -3.01
N LEU A 247 1.20 -51.70 -3.32
CA LEU A 247 0.50 -52.94 -3.63
C LEU A 247 1.08 -53.63 -4.90
N GLU A 248 1.23 -52.84 -5.97
CA GLU A 248 1.79 -53.31 -7.21
C GLU A 248 3.23 -53.83 -7.05
N ALA A 249 4.11 -53.05 -6.41
CA ALA A 249 5.49 -53.44 -6.15
C ALA A 249 5.59 -54.68 -5.27
N THR A 250 4.71 -54.84 -4.28
CA THR A 250 4.65 -56.00 -3.44
C THR A 250 4.15 -57.23 -4.18
N LEU A 251 3.10 -57.09 -5.00
CA LEU A 251 2.59 -58.20 -5.86
C LEU A 251 3.64 -58.63 -6.89
N SER A 252 4.31 -57.70 -7.53
CA SER A 252 5.39 -57.99 -8.46
C SER A 252 6.60 -58.66 -7.85
N LEU A 253 6.90 -58.37 -6.58
CA LEU A 253 7.98 -59.00 -5.82
C LEU A 253 7.60 -60.39 -5.29
N VAL A 254 6.43 -60.54 -4.61
CA VAL A 254 6.08 -61.70 -3.81
C VAL A 254 5.29 -62.72 -4.63
N VAL A 255 4.37 -62.32 -5.50
CA VAL A 255 3.49 -63.19 -6.27
C VAL A 255 4.05 -63.49 -7.64
N PHE A 256 4.45 -62.46 -8.36
CA PHE A 256 4.90 -62.61 -9.75
C PHE A 256 6.40 -62.86 -9.90
N HIS A 257 7.20 -62.57 -8.88
CA HIS A 257 8.67 -62.70 -8.86
C HIS A 257 9.37 -61.99 -10.01
N ASN A 258 8.75 -60.94 -10.56
CA ASN A 258 9.25 -60.20 -11.73
C ASN A 258 10.30 -59.16 -11.39
N ILE A 259 10.41 -58.77 -10.14
CA ILE A 259 11.36 -57.74 -9.65
C ILE A 259 12.11 -58.23 -8.44
N ASP A 260 13.28 -57.66 -8.20
CA ASP A 260 14.06 -57.92 -6.99
C ASP A 260 13.64 -56.98 -5.85
N PHE A 261 14.07 -57.32 -4.62
CA PHE A 261 13.77 -56.50 -3.44
C PHE A 261 14.23 -55.04 -3.57
N LYS A 262 15.39 -54.82 -4.19
CA LYS A 262 15.93 -53.47 -4.39
C LYS A 262 14.99 -52.61 -5.26
N THR A 263 14.51 -53.13 -6.37
CA THR A 263 13.56 -52.47 -7.25
C THR A 263 12.23 -52.16 -6.57
N ALA A 264 11.67 -53.10 -5.81
CA ALA A 264 10.45 -52.90 -5.01
C ALA A 264 10.65 -51.81 -3.94
N ALA A 265 11.77 -51.83 -3.25
CA ALA A 265 12.11 -50.82 -2.24
C ALA A 265 12.24 -49.40 -2.88
N ILE A 266 12.88 -49.26 -4.05
CA ILE A 266 12.98 -48.00 -4.77
C ILE A 266 11.58 -47.49 -5.10
N ALA A 267 10.69 -48.33 -5.65
CA ALA A 267 9.33 -47.94 -6.03
C ALA A 267 8.53 -47.42 -4.82
N ILE A 268 8.57 -48.15 -3.71
CA ILE A 268 7.81 -47.83 -2.48
C ILE A 268 8.35 -46.56 -1.82
N ILE A 269 9.66 -46.34 -1.79
CA ILE A 269 10.27 -45.17 -1.13
C ILE A 269 10.14 -43.92 -2.00
N LEU A 270 10.15 -44.02 -3.35
CA LEU A 270 9.96 -42.90 -4.26
C LEU A 270 8.51 -42.43 -4.38
N ALA A 271 7.53 -43.31 -4.13
CA ALA A 271 6.12 -42.95 -4.27
C ALA A 271 5.71 -41.77 -3.38
N PRO A 272 6.03 -41.69 -2.09
CA PRO A 272 5.74 -40.51 -1.26
C PRO A 272 6.41 -39.22 -1.79
N GLU A 273 7.65 -39.28 -2.24
CA GLU A 273 8.36 -38.10 -2.78
C GLU A 273 7.66 -37.58 -4.05
N PHE A 274 7.17 -38.47 -4.89
CA PHE A 274 6.43 -38.14 -6.09
C PHE A 274 5.09 -37.46 -5.80
N TYR A 275 4.23 -38.10 -4.98
CA TYR A 275 2.89 -37.60 -4.69
C TYR A 275 2.93 -36.32 -3.82
N ASN A 276 3.85 -36.23 -2.85
CA ASN A 276 4.00 -35.03 -2.05
C ASN A 276 4.47 -33.83 -2.86
N ALA A 277 5.37 -33.99 -3.83
CA ALA A 277 5.81 -32.91 -4.69
C ALA A 277 4.63 -32.31 -5.49
N ILE A 278 3.69 -33.14 -5.96
CA ILE A 278 2.49 -32.67 -6.68
C ILE A 278 1.48 -32.03 -5.69
N LYS A 279 1.29 -32.62 -4.52
CA LYS A 279 0.41 -32.08 -3.47
C LYS A 279 0.86 -30.70 -3.00
N ASP A 280 2.17 -30.51 -2.79
CA ASP A 280 2.76 -29.23 -2.39
C ASP A 280 2.50 -28.11 -3.40
N LEU A 281 2.41 -28.42 -4.70
CA LEU A 281 2.01 -27.46 -5.72
C LEU A 281 0.61 -26.92 -5.46
N GLY A 282 -0.29 -27.78 -5.03
CA GLY A 282 -1.65 -27.38 -4.68
C GLY A 282 -1.67 -26.33 -3.56
N GLN A 283 -0.93 -26.55 -2.48
CA GLN A 283 -0.84 -25.58 -1.39
C GLN A 283 -0.19 -24.26 -1.84
N ALA A 284 0.89 -24.34 -2.63
CA ALA A 284 1.56 -23.18 -3.18
C ALA A 284 0.66 -22.35 -4.10
N PHE A 285 -0.26 -22.98 -4.83
CA PHE A 285 -1.21 -22.29 -5.71
C PHE A 285 -2.14 -21.34 -4.96
N HIS A 286 -2.60 -21.70 -3.74
CA HIS A 286 -3.38 -20.77 -2.91
C HIS A 286 -2.58 -19.52 -2.56
N THR A 287 -1.32 -19.70 -2.15
CA THR A 287 -0.42 -18.59 -1.86
C THR A 287 -0.22 -17.69 -3.09
N GLY A 288 -0.03 -18.31 -4.27
CA GLY A 288 0.06 -17.59 -5.54
C GLY A 288 -1.20 -16.80 -5.88
N LYS A 289 -2.38 -17.34 -5.59
CA LYS A 289 -3.67 -16.67 -5.84
C LYS A 289 -3.93 -15.51 -4.87
N GLN A 290 -3.57 -15.64 -3.61
CA GLN A 290 -3.64 -14.53 -2.65
C GLN A 290 -2.74 -13.38 -3.09
N SER A 291 -1.51 -13.69 -3.52
CA SER A 291 -0.59 -12.68 -4.05
C SER A 291 -1.09 -12.02 -5.35
N GLU A 292 -1.88 -12.72 -6.16
CA GLU A 292 -2.52 -12.14 -7.36
C GLU A 292 -3.50 -11.02 -6.98
N GLY A 293 -4.33 -11.22 -5.95
CA GLY A 293 -5.24 -10.19 -5.45
C GLY A 293 -4.52 -8.94 -4.98
N ALA A 294 -3.43 -9.10 -4.20
CA ALA A 294 -2.60 -7.99 -3.78
C ALA A 294 -1.92 -7.28 -4.97
N SER A 295 -1.56 -8.06 -6.02
CA SER A 295 -0.92 -7.50 -7.21
C SER A 295 -1.87 -6.61 -8.02
N ASP A 296 -3.14 -6.96 -8.10
CA ASP A 296 -4.11 -6.20 -8.87
C ASP A 296 -4.22 -4.77 -8.31
N VAL A 297 -4.28 -4.62 -6.98
CA VAL A 297 -4.29 -3.29 -6.32
C VAL A 297 -3.02 -2.49 -6.62
N VAL A 298 -1.83 -3.11 -6.45
CA VAL A 298 -0.55 -2.42 -6.70
C VAL A 298 -0.40 -1.98 -8.16
N PHE A 299 -0.78 -2.83 -9.11
CA PHE A 299 -0.66 -2.50 -10.53
C PHE A 299 -1.72 -1.51 -10.99
N GLU A 300 -2.95 -1.58 -10.48
CA GLU A 300 -3.98 -0.58 -10.74
C GLU A 300 -3.51 0.80 -10.30
N PHE A 301 -2.93 0.92 -9.11
CA PHE A 301 -2.31 2.15 -8.65
C PHE A 301 -1.17 2.61 -9.56
N LEU A 302 -0.28 1.72 -10.01
CA LEU A 302 0.84 2.07 -10.87
C LEU A 302 0.43 2.42 -12.32
N GLU A 303 -0.69 1.90 -12.82
CA GLU A 303 -1.21 2.16 -14.15
C GLU A 303 -1.99 3.47 -14.26
N GLN A 304 -2.46 4.02 -13.15
CA GLN A 304 -3.10 5.33 -13.14
C GLN A 304 -2.15 6.40 -13.72
N PRO A 305 -2.66 7.43 -14.38
CA PRO A 305 -1.82 8.51 -14.88
C PRO A 305 -1.09 9.18 -13.72
N ASN A 306 0.16 9.60 -13.93
CA ASN A 306 0.81 10.50 -12.98
C ASN A 306 0.04 11.81 -13.01
N TYR A 307 -0.33 12.33 -11.85
CA TYR A 307 -0.53 13.75 -11.76
C TYR A 307 0.83 14.37 -12.06
N ASN A 308 0.95 15.03 -13.22
CA ASN A 308 2.15 15.80 -13.51
C ASN A 308 2.22 16.88 -12.43
N ASN A 309 3.23 16.75 -11.55
CA ASN A 309 3.63 17.82 -10.63
C ASN A 309 4.43 18.92 -11.35
N GLU A 310 4.47 18.94 -12.67
CA GLU A 310 4.76 20.18 -13.34
C GLU A 310 3.64 21.13 -12.91
N PHE A 311 4.01 22.16 -12.18
CA PHE A 311 3.18 23.24 -11.70
C PHE A 311 2.04 23.44 -12.67
N LEU A 312 0.80 23.15 -12.23
CA LEU A 312 -0.36 23.08 -13.11
C LEU A 312 -0.74 24.42 -13.73
N LEU A 313 0.00 25.44 -13.34
CA LEU A 313 -0.08 26.76 -13.91
C LEU A 313 0.81 26.81 -15.15
N LYS A 314 0.20 26.92 -16.30
CA LYS A 314 0.91 27.10 -17.56
C LYS A 314 1.66 28.43 -17.56
N TYR A 315 2.98 28.40 -17.72
CA TYR A 315 3.76 29.63 -17.84
C TYR A 315 3.53 30.29 -19.20
N GLU A 316 3.12 31.57 -19.18
CA GLU A 316 2.92 32.41 -20.39
C GLU A 316 3.60 33.76 -20.20
N GLU A 317 4.77 33.94 -20.82
CA GLU A 317 5.64 35.10 -20.64
C GLU A 317 4.98 36.46 -20.94
N ASN A 318 4.06 36.51 -21.90
CA ASN A 318 3.46 37.74 -22.39
C ASN A 318 2.07 38.05 -21.82
N GLN A 319 1.57 37.26 -20.84
CA GLN A 319 0.29 37.58 -20.24
C GLN A 319 0.38 38.76 -19.28
N LYS A 320 -0.63 39.63 -19.27
CA LYS A 320 -0.71 40.79 -18.37
C LYS A 320 -1.07 40.40 -16.92
N PRO A 321 -2.07 39.52 -16.66
CA PRO A 321 -2.39 39.15 -15.30
C PRO A 321 -1.30 38.22 -14.71
N PHE A 322 -1.11 38.32 -13.39
CA PHE A 322 -0.21 37.45 -12.63
C PHE A 322 -0.65 35.99 -12.68
N ILE A 323 -1.97 35.77 -12.50
CA ILE A 323 -2.61 34.47 -12.72
C ILE A 323 -3.90 34.69 -13.53
N GLN A 324 -4.11 33.86 -14.54
CA GLN A 324 -5.31 33.87 -15.36
C GLN A 324 -5.98 32.51 -15.36
N LEU A 325 -7.26 32.49 -15.04
CA LEU A 325 -8.14 31.33 -15.11
C LEU A 325 -9.07 31.53 -16.30
N THR A 326 -9.11 30.59 -17.25
CA THR A 326 -9.92 30.63 -18.45
C THR A 326 -10.83 29.41 -18.55
N ASP A 327 -12.14 29.64 -18.55
CA ASP A 327 -13.22 28.64 -18.70
C ASP A 327 -13.11 27.46 -17.72
N ILE A 328 -12.75 27.75 -16.45
CA ILE A 328 -12.50 26.73 -15.45
C ILE A 328 -13.77 26.04 -15.01
N SER A 329 -13.80 24.72 -15.25
CA SER A 329 -14.78 23.83 -14.64
C SER A 329 -14.08 22.67 -13.93
N PHE A 330 -14.60 22.28 -12.76
CA PHE A 330 -13.99 21.24 -11.93
C PHE A 330 -15.03 20.35 -11.24
N ARG A 331 -14.76 19.05 -11.22
CA ARG A 331 -15.46 18.04 -10.41
C ARG A 331 -14.45 17.15 -9.70
N TYR A 332 -14.80 16.64 -8.54
CA TYR A 332 -14.03 15.58 -7.87
C TYR A 332 -14.29 14.24 -8.54
N ASP A 333 -13.29 13.33 -8.52
CA ASP A 333 -13.34 12.03 -9.20
C ASP A 333 -14.52 11.16 -8.75
N ASP A 334 -14.92 11.25 -7.48
CA ASP A 334 -16.03 10.49 -6.89
C ASP A 334 -17.42 11.13 -7.10
N SER A 335 -17.53 12.21 -7.87
CA SER A 335 -18.77 12.98 -8.04
C SER A 335 -19.04 13.35 -9.49
N ASP A 336 -20.24 13.10 -9.95
CA ASP A 336 -20.71 13.59 -11.26
C ASP A 336 -21.07 15.08 -11.25
N ARG A 337 -21.11 15.71 -10.08
CA ARG A 337 -21.49 17.13 -9.92
C ARG A 337 -20.29 18.04 -10.12
N LEU A 338 -20.44 19.04 -10.99
CA LEU A 338 -19.48 20.15 -11.10
C LEU A 338 -19.52 20.99 -9.82
N VAL A 339 -18.34 21.21 -9.24
CA VAL A 339 -18.15 22.10 -8.08
C VAL A 339 -17.86 23.51 -8.53
N LEU A 340 -17.10 23.69 -9.63
CA LEU A 340 -16.90 24.95 -10.32
C LEU A 340 -17.38 24.80 -11.76
N ASN A 341 -17.98 25.86 -12.31
CA ASN A 341 -18.61 25.82 -13.60
C ASN A 341 -18.36 27.14 -14.36
N ASP A 342 -17.60 27.06 -15.44
CA ASP A 342 -17.32 28.17 -16.37
C ASP A 342 -16.82 29.44 -15.66
N LEU A 343 -15.76 29.30 -14.84
CA LEU A 343 -15.21 30.40 -14.06
C LEU A 343 -14.02 31.03 -14.79
N ASN A 344 -14.13 32.35 -15.02
CA ASN A 344 -13.08 33.17 -15.58
C ASN A 344 -12.63 34.21 -14.55
N LEU A 345 -11.30 34.32 -14.33
CA LEU A 345 -10.75 35.21 -13.30
C LEU A 345 -9.33 35.64 -13.67
N GLU A 346 -9.05 36.92 -13.51
CA GLU A 346 -7.73 37.52 -13.64
C GLU A 346 -7.26 38.05 -12.28
N ILE A 347 -6.07 37.66 -11.86
CA ILE A 347 -5.43 38.12 -10.63
C ILE A 347 -4.17 38.88 -11.00
N PHE A 348 -4.02 40.09 -10.50
CA PHE A 348 -2.85 40.94 -10.74
C PHE A 348 -1.89 40.87 -9.53
N LYS A 349 -0.62 41.13 -9.81
CA LYS A 349 0.41 41.15 -8.75
C LYS A 349 0.07 42.25 -7.73
N GLY A 350 0.05 41.90 -6.45
CA GLY A 350 -0.34 42.80 -5.35
C GLY A 350 -1.85 42.87 -5.08
N ASP A 351 -2.71 42.15 -5.83
CA ASP A 351 -4.13 42.05 -5.52
C ASP A 351 -4.35 41.46 -4.14
N GLN A 352 -5.18 42.13 -3.33
CA GLN A 352 -5.64 41.64 -2.02
C GLN A 352 -7.13 41.31 -2.13
N ILE A 353 -7.39 40.03 -2.23
CA ILE A 353 -8.69 39.47 -2.61
C ILE A 353 -9.38 38.81 -1.42
N ALA A 354 -10.62 39.27 -1.14
CA ALA A 354 -11.56 38.53 -0.29
C ALA A 354 -12.41 37.59 -1.16
N LEU A 355 -12.35 36.31 -0.88
CA LEU A 355 -13.19 35.30 -1.53
C LEU A 355 -14.39 34.98 -0.64
N VAL A 356 -15.57 35.42 -1.07
CA VAL A 356 -16.81 35.39 -0.27
C VAL A 356 -17.87 34.51 -0.95
N GLY A 357 -18.75 33.91 -0.17
CA GLY A 357 -19.88 33.11 -0.67
C GLY A 357 -20.36 32.09 0.34
N PRO A 358 -21.49 31.44 0.12
CA PRO A 358 -22.04 30.44 1.04
C PRO A 358 -21.11 29.21 1.19
N SER A 359 -21.31 28.47 2.27
CA SER A 359 -20.59 27.19 2.45
C SER A 359 -20.91 26.23 1.30
N GLY A 360 -19.91 25.53 0.79
CA GLY A 360 -20.07 24.63 -0.35
C GLY A 360 -20.14 25.33 -1.74
N ALA A 361 -19.93 26.65 -1.83
CA ALA A 361 -19.92 27.37 -3.10
C ALA A 361 -18.71 27.07 -4.01
N GLY A 362 -17.68 26.36 -3.51
CA GLY A 362 -16.47 26.02 -4.27
C GLY A 362 -15.25 26.90 -3.96
N LYS A 363 -15.28 27.73 -2.91
CA LYS A 363 -14.18 28.65 -2.54
C LYS A 363 -12.85 27.93 -2.30
N SER A 364 -12.81 26.95 -1.39
CA SER A 364 -11.59 26.18 -1.10
C SER A 364 -11.14 25.35 -2.32
N THR A 365 -12.08 24.87 -3.13
CA THR A 365 -11.75 24.19 -4.40
C THR A 365 -11.05 25.13 -5.38
N LEU A 366 -11.53 26.38 -5.52
CA LEU A 366 -10.90 27.39 -6.36
C LEU A 366 -9.48 27.70 -5.87
N THR A 367 -9.29 27.90 -4.57
CA THR A 367 -7.96 28.19 -4.04
C THR A 367 -7.00 27.01 -4.20
N HIS A 368 -7.47 25.77 -4.08
CA HIS A 368 -6.65 24.57 -4.35
C HIS A 368 -6.28 24.44 -5.83
N LEU A 369 -7.16 24.83 -6.75
CA LEU A 369 -6.84 24.90 -8.20
C LEU A 369 -5.78 25.97 -8.49
N ILE A 370 -5.92 27.17 -7.92
CA ILE A 370 -4.93 28.25 -8.03
C ILE A 370 -3.59 27.83 -7.43
N ALA A 371 -3.62 27.08 -6.34
CA ALA A 371 -2.42 26.54 -5.69
C ALA A 371 -1.78 25.34 -6.42
N GLY A 372 -2.40 24.85 -7.49
CA GLY A 372 -1.92 23.69 -8.24
C GLY A 372 -2.08 22.37 -7.50
N VAL A 373 -2.93 22.30 -6.47
CA VAL A 373 -3.25 21.05 -5.74
C VAL A 373 -4.13 20.14 -6.60
N TYR A 374 -5.07 20.74 -7.35
CA TYR A 374 -5.94 20.05 -8.29
C TYR A 374 -5.76 20.57 -9.71
N GLN A 375 -6.09 19.73 -10.70
CA GLN A 375 -6.19 20.13 -12.10
C GLN A 375 -7.64 20.45 -12.45
N PRO A 376 -7.90 21.52 -13.23
CA PRO A 376 -9.24 21.77 -13.75
C PRO A 376 -9.67 20.61 -14.67
N THR A 377 -10.95 20.23 -14.62
CA THR A 377 -11.52 19.24 -15.54
C THR A 377 -11.62 19.81 -16.96
N ILE A 378 -11.94 21.09 -17.05
CA ILE A 378 -12.02 21.87 -18.31
C ILE A 378 -11.40 23.23 -18.03
N GLY A 379 -10.76 23.82 -19.04
CA GLY A 379 -10.13 25.13 -18.97
C GLY A 379 -8.64 25.06 -18.65
N THR A 380 -8.04 26.23 -18.47
CA THR A 380 -6.60 26.40 -18.24
C THR A 380 -6.32 27.45 -17.18
N ILE A 381 -5.30 27.23 -16.37
CA ILE A 381 -4.78 28.21 -15.42
C ILE A 381 -3.36 28.55 -15.87
N SER A 382 -3.07 29.82 -16.06
CA SER A 382 -1.76 30.29 -16.48
C SER A 382 -1.20 31.38 -15.57
N THR A 383 0.12 31.50 -15.55
CA THR A 383 0.87 32.52 -14.79
C THR A 383 1.97 33.15 -15.64
N ASN A 384 2.30 34.39 -15.36
CA ASN A 384 3.43 35.10 -15.98
C ASN A 384 4.75 34.94 -15.20
N GLN A 385 4.75 34.18 -14.10
CA GLN A 385 5.93 33.93 -13.28
C GLN A 385 6.35 32.45 -13.38
N ARG A 386 7.62 32.21 -13.74
CA ARG A 386 8.13 30.86 -14.03
C ARG A 386 8.25 29.97 -12.78
N ASP A 387 8.72 30.51 -11.65
CA ASP A 387 8.92 29.81 -10.38
C ASP A 387 8.04 30.45 -9.30
N LEU A 388 6.72 30.31 -9.45
CA LEU A 388 5.74 30.89 -8.54
C LEU A 388 5.76 30.15 -7.20
N ASN A 389 6.12 30.87 -6.12
CA ASN A 389 6.10 30.32 -4.76
C ASN A 389 4.76 30.66 -4.09
N ILE A 390 3.97 29.63 -3.80
CA ILE A 390 2.63 29.76 -3.19
C ILE A 390 2.67 29.28 -1.75
N GLY A 391 2.23 30.13 -0.83
CA GLY A 391 2.03 29.81 0.57
C GLY A 391 0.55 29.62 0.90
N ILE A 392 0.21 28.56 1.61
CA ILE A 392 -1.17 28.30 2.04
C ILE A 392 -1.22 28.16 3.55
N LEU A 393 -2.13 28.90 4.17
CA LEU A 393 -2.56 28.69 5.55
C LEU A 393 -3.90 27.97 5.49
N SER A 394 -3.89 26.67 5.73
CA SER A 394 -5.07 25.79 5.60
C SER A 394 -6.04 25.95 6.75
N GLN A 395 -7.28 25.52 6.60
CA GLN A 395 -8.29 25.57 7.68
C GLN A 395 -7.87 24.78 8.93
N GLN A 396 -7.20 23.64 8.74
CA GLN A 396 -6.65 22.82 9.82
C GLN A 396 -5.12 22.82 9.75
N PRO A 397 -4.42 23.33 10.79
CA PRO A 397 -2.97 23.36 10.80
C PRO A 397 -2.39 21.94 10.86
N TYR A 398 -1.37 21.69 10.04
CA TYR A 398 -0.66 20.43 10.03
C TYR A 398 0.74 20.58 10.63
N ILE A 399 1.04 19.75 11.63
CA ILE A 399 2.34 19.71 12.34
C ILE A 399 2.98 18.34 12.08
N PHE A 400 4.21 18.36 11.57
CA PHE A 400 5.02 17.16 11.42
C PHE A 400 5.53 16.70 12.80
N SER A 401 5.66 15.40 12.99
CA SER A 401 6.36 14.82 14.14
C SER A 401 7.87 15.07 13.99
N ALA A 402 8.28 16.31 14.22
CA ALA A 402 9.63 16.83 14.00
C ALA A 402 9.90 17.99 14.97
N SER A 403 11.11 18.55 14.97
CA SER A 403 11.42 19.74 15.79
C SER A 403 10.63 20.97 15.36
N ILE A 404 10.49 21.95 16.25
CA ILE A 404 9.88 23.25 15.93
C ILE A 404 10.64 23.91 14.78
N LYS A 405 11.97 23.87 14.79
CA LYS A 405 12.83 24.35 13.70
C LYS A 405 12.45 23.71 12.37
N GLU A 406 12.42 22.37 12.29
CA GLU A 406 12.08 21.63 11.07
C GLU A 406 10.65 21.91 10.59
N ASN A 407 9.70 22.07 11.51
CA ASN A 407 8.33 22.44 11.20
C ASN A 407 8.23 23.85 10.60
N ILE A 408 9.02 24.82 11.05
CA ILE A 408 9.02 26.20 10.53
C ILE A 408 9.76 26.27 9.20
N THR A 409 10.94 25.64 9.10
CA THR A 409 11.81 25.74 7.92
C THR A 409 11.42 24.79 6.80
N MET A 410 10.46 23.87 7.02
CA MET A 410 10.12 22.80 6.11
C MET A 410 11.36 22.00 5.68
N PHE A 411 12.18 21.65 6.70
CA PHE A 411 13.45 20.90 6.57
C PHE A 411 14.54 21.59 5.75
N LYS A 412 14.41 22.88 5.45
CA LYS A 412 15.47 23.68 4.83
C LYS A 412 16.46 24.16 5.89
N ASP A 413 17.71 24.38 5.48
CA ASP A 413 18.72 24.94 6.38
C ASP A 413 18.57 26.46 6.44
N ILE A 414 18.09 26.97 7.59
CA ILE A 414 17.81 28.38 7.85
C ILE A 414 18.44 28.72 9.20
N GLU A 415 19.00 29.93 9.31
CA GLU A 415 19.67 30.41 10.51
C GLU A 415 18.69 30.49 11.70
N ASN A 416 19.18 30.10 12.88
CA ASN A 416 18.36 30.08 14.09
C ASN A 416 17.81 31.49 14.48
N ASN A 417 18.59 32.54 14.22
CA ASN A 417 18.15 33.91 14.48
C ASN A 417 16.88 34.28 13.72
N THR A 418 16.80 33.93 12.43
CA THR A 418 15.59 34.16 11.62
C THR A 418 14.38 33.39 12.16
N ILE A 419 14.60 32.19 12.70
CA ILE A 419 13.53 31.36 13.30
C ILE A 419 13.04 32.01 14.61
N GLU A 420 13.96 32.50 15.43
CA GLU A 420 13.61 33.18 16.68
C GLU A 420 12.90 34.51 16.43
N GLU A 421 13.30 35.27 15.42
CA GLU A 421 12.62 36.51 15.00
C GLU A 421 11.16 36.25 14.62
N VAL A 422 10.89 35.25 13.75
CA VAL A 422 9.50 34.95 13.35
C VAL A 422 8.69 34.35 14.50
N LEU A 423 9.33 33.61 15.45
CA LEU A 423 8.67 33.12 16.64
C LEU A 423 8.28 34.24 17.60
N ASP A 424 9.13 35.26 17.73
CA ASP A 424 8.84 36.45 18.54
C ASP A 424 7.68 37.24 17.96
N GLU A 425 7.69 37.42 16.64
CA GLU A 425 6.66 38.15 15.92
C GLU A 425 5.27 37.53 16.04
N VAL A 426 5.17 36.18 16.05
CA VAL A 426 3.90 35.49 16.30
C VAL A 426 3.63 35.25 17.80
N GLY A 427 4.45 35.80 18.73
CA GLY A 427 4.29 35.65 20.17
C GLY A 427 4.42 34.22 20.69
N LEU A 428 5.31 33.41 20.08
CA LEU A 428 5.61 32.03 20.50
C LEU A 428 6.98 31.87 21.11
N LEU A 429 7.86 32.87 21.02
CA LEU A 429 9.27 32.76 21.47
C LEU A 429 9.39 32.34 22.92
N ASP A 430 8.69 33.01 23.84
CA ASP A 430 8.71 32.69 25.28
C ASP A 430 8.29 31.24 25.55
N LYS A 431 7.24 30.78 24.86
CA LYS A 431 6.76 29.40 24.99
C LYS A 431 7.81 28.41 24.50
N VAL A 432 8.44 28.69 23.39
CA VAL A 432 9.47 27.81 22.79
C VAL A 432 10.72 27.78 23.69
N GLN A 433 11.12 28.91 24.24
CA GLN A 433 12.25 28.98 25.18
C GLN A 433 11.95 28.27 26.51
N SER A 434 10.69 28.14 26.92
CA SER A 434 10.30 27.36 28.09
C SER A 434 10.51 25.84 27.93
N PHE A 435 10.67 25.34 26.73
CA PHE A 435 10.99 23.94 26.48
C PHE A 435 12.49 23.66 26.71
N THR A 436 12.81 22.50 27.24
CA THR A 436 14.19 22.08 27.57
C THR A 436 15.15 22.14 26.36
N LYS A 437 14.62 21.88 25.13
CA LYS A 437 15.41 21.87 23.89
C LYS A 437 15.14 23.08 22.99
N GLY A 438 14.38 24.08 23.47
CA GLY A 438 14.06 25.27 22.68
C GLY A 438 13.46 24.94 21.32
N ILE A 439 13.98 25.53 20.24
CA ILE A 439 13.56 25.29 18.83
C ILE A 439 13.78 23.86 18.36
N ASN A 440 14.63 23.07 19.03
CA ASN A 440 14.88 21.66 18.71
C ASN A 440 13.92 20.70 19.43
N THR A 441 12.92 21.20 20.12
CA THR A 441 11.88 20.39 20.76
C THR A 441 11.01 19.73 19.71
N ILE A 442 10.84 18.41 19.81
CA ILE A 442 9.96 17.64 18.92
C ILE A 442 8.50 17.92 19.30
N ILE A 443 7.69 18.28 18.32
CA ILE A 443 6.25 18.54 18.43
C ILE A 443 5.47 17.58 17.51
N GLY A 444 4.16 17.50 17.69
CA GLY A 444 3.31 16.60 16.93
C GLY A 444 3.16 15.23 17.58
N GLU A 445 2.88 14.20 16.81
CA GLU A 445 2.63 12.85 17.33
C GLU A 445 3.87 12.28 18.03
N GLY A 446 3.72 11.96 19.33
CA GLY A 446 4.83 11.48 20.17
C GLY A 446 5.76 12.56 20.71
N GLY A 447 5.52 13.86 20.44
CA GLY A 447 6.25 15.01 20.96
C GLY A 447 5.43 15.86 21.93
N GLU A 448 5.89 17.09 22.17
CA GLU A 448 5.16 18.07 22.97
C GLU A 448 3.86 18.49 22.29
N MET A 449 2.77 18.54 23.05
CA MET A 449 1.47 18.93 22.54
C MET A 449 1.31 20.45 22.52
N LEU A 450 0.95 20.99 21.36
CA LEU A 450 0.62 22.40 21.18
C LEU A 450 -0.91 22.59 21.13
N SER A 451 -1.38 23.74 21.61
CA SER A 451 -2.78 24.14 21.41
C SER A 451 -3.06 24.46 19.94
N GLY A 452 -4.33 24.45 19.51
CA GLY A 452 -4.72 24.79 18.13
C GLY A 452 -4.18 26.18 17.70
N GLY A 453 -4.23 27.18 18.57
CA GLY A 453 -3.69 28.50 18.31
C GLY A 453 -2.15 28.51 18.20
N GLN A 454 -1.44 27.69 18.98
CA GLN A 454 0.01 27.55 18.88
C GLN A 454 0.41 26.84 17.58
N MET A 455 -0.30 25.79 17.18
CA MET A 455 -0.08 25.11 15.90
C MET A 455 -0.29 26.07 14.71
N ARG A 456 -1.34 26.87 14.76
CA ARG A 456 -1.62 27.88 13.73
C ARG A 456 -0.51 28.92 13.61
N ARG A 457 0.06 29.36 14.75
CA ARG A 457 1.19 30.29 14.78
C ARG A 457 2.47 29.67 14.21
N ILE A 458 2.74 28.38 14.45
CA ILE A 458 3.84 27.67 13.78
C ILE A 458 3.64 27.63 12.26
N GLU A 459 2.41 27.38 11.81
CA GLU A 459 2.10 27.39 10.35
C GLU A 459 2.30 28.79 9.75
N LEU A 460 1.95 29.85 10.50
CA LEU A 460 2.22 31.23 10.09
C LEU A 460 3.72 31.51 9.99
N CYS A 461 4.54 31.04 10.95
CA CYS A 461 6.00 31.15 10.86
C CYS A 461 6.56 30.54 9.57
N ARG A 462 5.98 29.44 9.06
CA ARG A 462 6.38 28.86 7.77
C ARG A 462 6.25 29.87 6.64
N LEU A 463 5.12 30.58 6.59
CA LEU A 463 4.84 31.56 5.53
C LEU A 463 5.78 32.76 5.64
N LEU A 464 6.06 33.25 6.85
CA LEU A 464 6.98 34.36 7.08
C LEU A 464 8.40 34.03 6.63
N VAL A 465 8.85 32.79 6.89
CA VAL A 465 10.18 32.30 6.48
C VAL A 465 10.25 32.05 4.97
N MET A 466 9.17 31.50 4.36
CA MET A 466 9.13 31.16 2.93
C MET A 466 9.06 32.38 2.01
N LYS A 467 8.51 33.52 2.45
CA LYS A 467 8.29 34.75 1.67
C LYS A 467 7.65 34.46 0.29
N PRO A 468 6.43 33.90 0.25
CA PRO A 468 5.79 33.49 -0.99
C PRO A 468 5.38 34.69 -1.87
N ASP A 469 5.23 34.45 -3.18
CA ASP A 469 4.73 35.43 -4.16
C ASP A 469 3.21 35.58 -4.10
N LEU A 470 2.52 34.47 -3.74
CA LEU A 470 1.08 34.39 -3.51
C LEU A 470 0.82 33.71 -2.19
N VAL A 471 -0.01 34.32 -1.36
CA VAL A 471 -0.51 33.70 -0.11
C VAL A 471 -2.00 33.43 -0.21
N ILE A 472 -2.40 32.27 0.28
CA ILE A 472 -3.80 31.85 0.35
C ILE A 472 -4.13 31.54 1.81
N PHE A 473 -5.14 32.20 2.35
CA PHE A 473 -5.62 32.02 3.70
C PHE A 473 -7.03 31.43 3.66
N ASP A 474 -7.16 30.18 4.10
CA ASP A 474 -8.46 29.52 4.20
C ASP A 474 -8.94 29.59 5.66
N GLU A 475 -9.82 30.57 5.93
CA GLU A 475 -10.39 30.84 7.25
C GLU A 475 -9.32 30.94 8.37
N PRO A 476 -8.37 31.87 8.29
CA PRO A 476 -7.16 31.89 9.13
C PRO A 476 -7.44 31.99 10.64
N ALA A 477 -8.59 32.49 11.04
CA ALA A 477 -8.96 32.79 12.41
C ALA A 477 -10.04 31.85 13.01
N THR A 478 -10.48 30.85 12.28
CA THR A 478 -11.55 29.97 12.75
C THR A 478 -11.10 29.09 13.92
N GLY A 479 -11.88 29.10 15.02
CA GLY A 479 -11.62 28.29 16.20
C GLY A 479 -10.56 28.86 17.15
N LEU A 480 -10.12 30.10 16.95
CA LEU A 480 -9.14 30.78 17.81
C LEU A 480 -9.82 31.71 18.81
N ASP A 481 -9.13 31.98 19.91
CA ASP A 481 -9.51 33.05 20.83
C ASP A 481 -9.27 34.43 20.19
N ILE A 482 -9.99 35.44 20.69
CA ILE A 482 -9.99 36.79 20.14
C ILE A 482 -8.58 37.42 20.08
N GLN A 483 -7.75 37.19 21.11
CA GLN A 483 -6.41 37.78 21.17
C GLN A 483 -5.50 37.16 20.12
N THR A 484 -5.52 35.84 19.98
CA THR A 484 -4.76 35.11 18.96
C THR A 484 -5.26 35.49 17.56
N GLU A 485 -6.57 35.68 17.35
CA GLU A 485 -7.15 36.12 16.07
C GLU A 485 -6.61 37.49 15.68
N HIS A 486 -6.70 38.49 16.56
CA HIS A 486 -6.19 39.83 16.30
C HIS A 486 -4.69 39.84 15.98
N MET A 487 -3.91 39.08 16.73
CA MET A 487 -2.48 38.98 16.50
C MET A 487 -2.19 38.39 15.12
N ILE A 488 -2.82 37.28 14.75
CA ILE A 488 -2.66 36.66 13.43
C ILE A 488 -3.06 37.64 12.31
N GLN A 489 -4.19 38.32 12.45
CA GLN A 489 -4.64 39.33 11.47
C GLN A 489 -3.62 40.45 11.31
N ASN A 490 -3.09 40.99 12.42
CA ASN A 490 -2.09 42.04 12.36
C ASN A 490 -0.81 41.59 11.64
N VAL A 491 -0.29 40.40 11.97
CA VAL A 491 0.89 39.84 11.30
C VAL A 491 0.62 39.62 9.80
N LEU A 492 -0.55 39.08 9.44
CA LEU A 492 -0.93 38.84 8.05
C LEU A 492 -0.97 40.13 7.23
N PHE A 493 -1.67 41.15 7.72
CA PHE A 493 -1.85 42.41 6.95
C PHE A 493 -0.60 43.28 6.99
N GLN A 494 0.28 43.18 7.97
CA GLN A 494 1.54 43.91 8.00
C GLN A 494 2.60 43.30 7.09
N HIS A 495 2.82 41.97 7.20
CA HIS A 495 3.87 41.27 6.45
C HIS A 495 3.56 41.07 4.98
N PHE A 496 2.29 40.74 4.65
CA PHE A 496 1.89 40.43 3.27
C PHE A 496 1.21 41.59 2.57
N LYS A 497 1.43 42.83 3.07
CA LYS A 497 0.84 44.06 2.51
C LYS A 497 1.10 44.23 1.01
N ASP A 498 2.31 43.92 0.55
CA ASP A 498 2.73 44.06 -0.84
C ASP A 498 2.72 42.72 -1.61
N THR A 499 2.24 41.65 -0.99
CA THR A 499 2.17 40.32 -1.56
C THR A 499 0.76 40.10 -2.13
N THR A 500 0.66 39.38 -3.26
CA THR A 500 -0.64 38.92 -3.78
C THR A 500 -1.29 37.99 -2.77
N MET A 501 -2.52 38.31 -2.36
CA MET A 501 -3.18 37.60 -1.25
C MET A 501 -4.62 37.25 -1.61
N ILE A 502 -5.01 36.00 -1.28
CA ILE A 502 -6.40 35.53 -1.38
C ILE A 502 -6.83 35.05 0.00
N VAL A 503 -7.88 35.62 0.54
CA VAL A 503 -8.42 35.28 1.85
C VAL A 503 -9.85 34.76 1.70
N ILE A 504 -10.09 33.51 2.07
CA ILE A 504 -11.45 33.02 2.26
C ILE A 504 -11.91 33.53 3.63
N ALA A 505 -12.86 34.45 3.65
CA ALA A 505 -13.32 35.09 4.85
C ALA A 505 -14.85 34.98 4.98
N HIS A 506 -15.27 34.69 6.22
CA HIS A 506 -16.68 34.71 6.62
C HIS A 506 -17.01 35.89 7.55
N ARG A 507 -16.00 36.59 8.05
CA ARG A 507 -16.15 37.71 9.01
C ARG A 507 -15.96 39.05 8.33
N ASP A 508 -16.87 39.97 8.57
CA ASP A 508 -16.85 41.31 7.99
C ASP A 508 -15.57 42.09 8.30
N ASN A 509 -15.01 41.92 9.50
CA ASN A 509 -13.75 42.59 9.86
C ASN A 509 -12.59 42.21 8.96
N THR A 510 -12.43 40.94 8.59
CA THR A 510 -11.37 40.49 7.68
C THR A 510 -11.61 41.00 6.26
N ILE A 511 -12.88 41.03 5.82
CA ILE A 511 -13.26 41.47 4.47
C ILE A 511 -13.01 42.95 4.26
N ARG A 512 -13.22 43.78 5.28
CA ARG A 512 -13.04 45.27 5.20
C ARG A 512 -11.61 45.69 4.93
N HIS A 513 -10.62 44.89 5.27
CA HIS A 513 -9.20 45.21 5.05
C HIS A 513 -8.70 44.88 3.64
N LEU A 514 -9.51 44.23 2.81
CA LEU A 514 -9.12 43.77 1.48
C LEU A 514 -9.74 44.63 0.38
N GLN A 515 -8.95 44.90 -0.67
CA GLN A 515 -9.28 45.89 -1.70
C GLN A 515 -10.24 45.37 -2.78
N ARG A 516 -10.32 44.04 -2.96
CA ARG A 516 -11.11 43.38 -4.02
C ARG A 516 -11.94 42.26 -3.40
N ARG A 517 -13.20 42.18 -3.82
CA ARG A 517 -14.11 41.10 -3.36
C ARG A 517 -14.59 40.27 -4.53
N LEU A 518 -14.37 38.96 -4.44
CA LEU A 518 -14.89 37.98 -5.38
C LEU A 518 -16.04 37.23 -4.69
N TYR A 519 -17.20 37.25 -5.28
CA TYR A 519 -18.37 36.55 -4.77
C TYR A 519 -18.63 35.28 -5.58
N ILE A 520 -18.55 34.11 -4.93
CA ILE A 520 -18.81 32.83 -5.58
C ILE A 520 -20.09 32.23 -5.03
N GLU A 521 -20.96 31.83 -5.95
CA GLU A 521 -22.19 31.13 -5.63
C GLU A 521 -22.46 30.03 -6.66
N ASN A 522 -22.83 28.83 -6.18
CA ASN A 522 -23.10 27.65 -7.00
C ASN A 522 -21.99 27.33 -8.03
N GLY A 523 -20.73 27.52 -7.64
CA GLY A 523 -19.57 27.24 -8.47
C GLY A 523 -19.26 28.27 -9.55
N ARG A 524 -19.93 29.44 -9.55
CA ARG A 524 -19.72 30.54 -10.52
C ARG A 524 -19.26 31.80 -9.82
N LEU A 525 -18.48 32.60 -10.51
CA LEU A 525 -18.15 33.95 -10.09
C LEU A 525 -19.34 34.88 -10.44
N ILE A 526 -20.00 35.40 -9.40
CA ILE A 526 -21.21 36.25 -9.55
C ILE A 526 -20.85 37.74 -9.59
N ALA A 527 -19.86 38.14 -8.79
CA ALA A 527 -19.40 39.54 -8.75
C ALA A 527 -17.88 39.62 -8.52
N ASP A 528 -17.24 40.63 -9.12
CA ASP A 528 -15.85 41.02 -8.95
C ASP A 528 -15.81 42.51 -8.67
N ASP A 529 -15.86 42.90 -7.40
CA ASP A 529 -15.89 44.31 -6.99
C ASP A 529 -14.45 44.77 -6.75
N ARG A 530 -13.95 45.59 -7.69
CA ARG A 530 -12.69 46.34 -7.57
C ARG A 530 -13.00 47.75 -7.09
N ASN A 531 -12.24 48.34 -6.18
CA ASN A 531 -12.39 49.64 -5.55
C ASN A 531 -13.37 49.75 -4.39
N ILE A 532 -13.13 49.00 -3.35
CA ILE A 532 -13.68 49.33 -2.04
C ILE A 532 -12.61 50.19 -1.35
N SER A 533 -12.80 51.55 -1.40
CA SER A 533 -11.97 52.46 -0.63
C SER A 533 -12.01 52.06 0.87
N VAL A 534 -10.90 51.60 1.35
CA VAL A 534 -10.69 51.31 2.79
C VAL A 534 -10.61 52.66 3.50
N ASN A 535 -11.74 53.21 3.92
CA ASN A 535 -11.76 54.30 4.88
C ASN A 535 -11.36 53.72 6.24
N ILE A 536 -10.06 53.72 6.53
CA ILE A 536 -9.54 53.57 7.85
C ILE A 536 -9.81 54.87 8.58
N THR A 537 -10.99 55.06 9.14
CA THR A 537 -11.19 55.99 10.21
C THR A 537 -10.57 55.38 11.45
N GLU A 538 -9.40 55.86 11.85
CA GLU A 538 -8.89 55.77 13.21
C GLU A 538 -9.93 56.41 14.16
N ASN A 539 -10.85 55.66 14.63
CA ASN A 539 -11.62 55.97 15.82
C ASN A 539 -11.70 54.67 16.64
N GLY A 540 -10.74 54.55 17.56
CA GLY A 540 -10.98 53.83 18.79
C GLY A 540 -12.18 54.48 19.47
N ASP A 541 -13.06 53.63 19.88
CA ASP A 541 -14.11 53.66 20.87
C ASP A 541 -15.45 53.23 20.27
N ASP A 542 -15.89 52.13 20.77
CA ASP A 542 -17.19 51.77 21.27
C ASP A 542 -17.62 50.32 20.98
N LEU A 543 -17.61 49.58 22.13
CA LEU A 543 -18.36 48.38 22.51
C LEU A 543 -17.81 47.04 22.08
#